data_45e93d197c1dc312dff4398baeaf6e90
#
_entry.id   45e93d197c1dc312dff4398baeaf6e90
#
_cell.length_a   1.000
_cell.length_b   1.000
_cell.length_c   1.000
_cell.angle_alpha   90.00
_cell.angle_beta   90.00
_cell.angle_gamma   90.00
#
_symmetry.space_group_name_H-M   'P 1'
#
loop_
_entity.id
_entity.type
_entity.pdbx_description
1 polymer ?
#
loop_
_entity_poly.entity_id
_entity_poly.type
_entity_poly.pdbx_seq_one_letter_code
_entity_poly.pdbx_strand_id
1 'polypeptide(L)'
;FFFKQKTAYEIYQCDWSSDVCSSDLKKIFTACLGTETNTFAAIPTGHQLFEETCLYRKGSYGKNIPMFGAPLAVWRQRAEAKGWQVVESLCAFAQPAGKTVKKVYEAFRDEIVADLKAAMPVDAVFLSCHGAMVAEGYDDCESDLLAHVRKVVGPDIPVGVELDLHCNVGEGTFRDATVLVLFKEYPHVDVSERADDLFTVMEGAIEGRTKPVMANFDCRMIGVFHTTRQPMRGFVDKLQSMEGKDGVLSLSIAHGFPWSDIREMSSRMIVVTDNDRPKAEKLARELGMEFFAMRDRTQPPYVTLDAAMARASSHNLPKPMVLADVSDNAGGGAASDSTFILKALLDRKVEDAAIAMFWDPGAVKLAFEVGEGAELDIRLGGKLGPQSGPPVDARARVLKLGREITIQFGGQRKEIGRAHV
;
A
#
# COMPACT_ATOMS: atom_id res chain seq x y z
N PHE A 1 -76.43 -24.20 1.82
CA PHE A 1 -75.03 -24.62 1.65
C PHE A 1 -74.27 -23.51 0.93
N PHE A 2 -73.64 -22.68 1.65
CA PHE A 2 -72.70 -21.67 1.07
C PHE A 2 -71.22 -22.17 1.29
N PHE A 3 -70.59 -22.61 0.23
CA PHE A 3 -69.16 -22.79 0.20
C PHE A 3 -68.50 -21.42 -0.06
N LYS A 4 -67.81 -20.85 0.92
CA LYS A 4 -66.94 -19.74 0.71
C LYS A 4 -65.64 -20.26 0.00
N GLN A 5 -65.49 -19.93 -1.29
CA GLN A 5 -64.23 -20.10 -1.99
C GLN A 5 -63.21 -19.17 -1.34
N LYS A 6 -62.16 -19.74 -0.76
CA LYS A 6 -60.99 -18.97 -0.40
C LYS A 6 -60.31 -18.46 -1.68
N THR A 7 -60.14 -17.16 -1.77
CA THR A 7 -59.46 -16.55 -2.91
C THR A 7 -58.01 -16.95 -2.90
N ALA A 8 -57.38 -17.06 -4.08
CA ALA A 8 -55.95 -17.38 -4.25
C ALA A 8 -54.99 -16.50 -3.42
N TYR A 9 -55.48 -15.34 -2.96
CA TYR A 9 -54.74 -14.42 -2.09
C TYR A 9 -54.59 -14.92 -0.64
N GLU A 10 -55.50 -15.73 -0.16
CA GLU A 10 -55.42 -16.30 1.21
C GLU A 10 -54.52 -17.53 1.28
N ILE A 11 -54.14 -18.10 0.15
CA ILE A 11 -53.22 -19.26 0.08
C ILE A 11 -51.76 -18.80 0.00
N TYR A 12 -51.51 -17.54 -0.42
CA TYR A 12 -50.16 -16.97 -0.50
C TYR A 12 -49.71 -16.22 0.77
N GLN A 13 -50.50 -16.19 1.81
CA GLN A 13 -50.18 -15.64 3.12
C GLN A 13 -49.71 -16.71 4.11
N CYS A 14 -49.30 -17.88 3.60
CA CYS A 14 -48.55 -18.84 4.36
C CYS A 14 -47.06 -18.49 4.32
N ASP A 15 -46.60 -17.92 5.42
CA ASP A 15 -45.25 -18.00 5.95
C ASP A 15 -44.04 -17.85 4.98
N TRP A 16 -43.92 -16.65 4.40
CA TRP A 16 -42.62 -16.19 3.85
C TRP A 16 -41.86 -15.33 4.83
N SER A 17 -42.20 -15.31 6.11
CA SER A 17 -41.57 -14.44 7.13
C SER A 17 -40.81 -15.17 8.22
N SER A 18 -40.53 -16.48 8.10
CA SER A 18 -39.86 -17.18 9.21
C SER A 18 -38.80 -18.20 8.87
N ASP A 19 -38.43 -18.38 7.59
CA ASP A 19 -37.34 -19.31 7.28
C ASP A 19 -36.28 -18.71 6.32
N VAL A 20 -35.91 -17.45 6.45
CA VAL A 20 -34.53 -17.10 6.23
C VAL A 20 -33.84 -17.59 7.49
N CYS A 21 -33.35 -18.84 7.45
CA CYS A 21 -32.53 -19.40 8.48
C CYS A 21 -31.40 -18.40 8.76
N SER A 22 -31.20 -17.99 10.00
CA SER A 22 -30.12 -17.15 10.47
C SER A 22 -28.74 -17.76 10.20
N SER A 23 -28.70 -18.95 9.57
CA SER A 23 -27.52 -19.67 9.09
C SER A 23 -27.00 -19.22 7.72
N ASP A 24 -27.77 -18.43 6.93
CA ASP A 24 -27.39 -18.04 5.58
C ASP A 24 -26.72 -16.67 5.50
N LEU A 25 -26.77 -15.89 6.59
CA LEU A 25 -26.12 -14.58 6.64
C LEU A 25 -24.62 -14.72 6.89
N LYS A 26 -23.85 -14.61 5.82
CA LYS A 26 -22.37 -14.62 5.92
C LYS A 26 -21.87 -13.44 6.73
N LYS A 27 -20.82 -13.66 7.52
CA LYS A 27 -20.15 -12.65 8.30
C LYS A 27 -18.66 -12.58 7.95
N ILE A 28 -18.20 -11.42 7.52
CA ILE A 28 -16.78 -11.19 7.22
C ILE A 28 -16.15 -10.26 8.25
N PHE A 29 -14.87 -10.49 8.52
CA PHE A 29 -14.03 -9.63 9.34
C PHE A 29 -13.05 -8.88 8.44
N THR A 30 -12.85 -7.57 8.68
CA THR A 30 -11.94 -6.73 7.89
C THR A 30 -11.01 -5.91 8.77
N ALA A 31 -9.75 -5.76 8.37
CA ALA A 31 -8.77 -4.89 9.03
C ALA A 31 -7.73 -4.38 8.04
N CYS A 32 -7.10 -3.25 8.37
CA CYS A 32 -5.92 -2.74 7.68
C CYS A 32 -4.80 -2.49 8.70
N LEU A 33 -3.60 -2.99 8.39
CA LEU A 33 -2.38 -2.65 9.10
C LEU A 33 -1.21 -2.66 8.13
N GLY A 34 -0.55 -1.52 7.96
CA GLY A 34 0.59 -1.45 7.06
C GLY A 34 1.41 -0.18 7.15
N THR A 35 2.60 -0.28 6.67
CA THR A 35 3.52 0.79 6.27
C THR A 35 4.58 0.20 5.36
N GLU A 36 5.19 1.00 4.52
CA GLU A 36 6.35 0.62 3.73
C GLU A 36 7.62 0.97 4.50
N THR A 37 8.39 -0.03 4.89
CA THR A 37 9.53 0.18 5.79
C THR A 37 10.85 0.23 5.04
N ASN A 38 11.49 1.41 5.06
CA ASN A 38 12.87 1.56 4.66
C ASN A 38 13.79 1.21 5.83
N THR A 39 14.41 0.03 5.80
CA THR A 39 15.25 -0.45 6.90
C THR A 39 16.56 0.34 7.05
N PHE A 40 16.92 1.17 6.07
CA PHE A 40 18.10 2.04 6.10
C PHE A 40 17.77 3.45 6.63
N ALA A 41 16.48 3.78 6.81
CA ALA A 41 16.07 5.08 7.33
C ALA A 41 16.35 5.21 8.83
N ALA A 42 16.79 6.40 9.24
CA ALA A 42 17.18 6.67 10.62
C ALA A 42 15.98 6.98 11.54
N ILE A 43 14.83 7.37 10.97
CA ILE A 43 13.64 7.75 11.74
C ILE A 43 12.70 6.54 11.84
N PRO A 44 12.46 6.00 13.06
CA PRO A 44 11.54 4.89 13.23
C PRO A 44 10.07 5.32 13.03
N THR A 45 9.24 4.36 12.62
CA THR A 45 7.79 4.54 12.55
C THR A 45 7.17 4.35 13.94
N GLY A 46 6.75 5.45 14.56
CA GLY A 46 6.09 5.49 15.87
C GLY A 46 4.57 5.57 15.75
N HIS A 47 3.87 5.46 16.89
CA HIS A 47 2.40 5.54 16.96
C HIS A 47 1.85 6.84 16.35
N GLN A 48 2.52 7.96 16.62
CA GLN A 48 2.10 9.28 16.13
C GLN A 48 2.01 9.33 14.60
N LEU A 49 2.91 8.65 13.88
CA LEU A 49 2.89 8.64 12.41
C LEU A 49 1.65 7.95 11.85
N PHE A 50 1.14 6.91 12.54
CA PHE A 50 -0.15 6.30 12.22
C PHE A 50 -1.31 7.26 12.50
N GLU A 51 -1.31 7.98 13.63
CA GLU A 51 -2.35 8.97 13.95
C GLU A 51 -2.39 10.11 12.92
N GLU A 52 -1.23 10.56 12.46
CA GLU A 52 -1.11 11.63 11.46
C GLU A 52 -1.49 11.17 10.05
N THR A 53 -1.38 9.87 9.75
CA THR A 53 -1.66 9.33 8.42
C THR A 53 -3.03 8.68 8.33
N CYS A 54 -3.22 7.58 9.07
CA CYS A 54 -4.45 6.80 9.05
C CYS A 54 -4.51 5.93 10.31
N LEU A 55 -5.36 6.27 11.26
CA LEU A 55 -5.64 5.45 12.43
C LEU A 55 -7.11 5.58 12.81
N TYR A 56 -7.89 4.62 12.37
CA TYR A 56 -9.33 4.56 12.60
C TYR A 56 -9.73 3.19 13.15
N ARG A 57 -10.81 3.16 13.90
CA ARG A 57 -11.36 1.94 14.49
C ARG A 57 -12.82 1.78 14.13
N LYS A 58 -13.24 0.57 13.86
CA LYS A 58 -14.64 0.19 13.62
C LYS A 58 -15.32 1.07 12.55
N GLY A 59 -14.60 1.35 11.48
CA GLY A 59 -15.11 2.14 10.36
C GLY A 59 -15.30 3.63 10.64
N SER A 60 -14.65 4.19 11.65
CA SER A 60 -14.83 5.60 12.06
C SER A 60 -14.27 6.64 11.09
N TYR A 61 -13.68 6.23 9.97
CA TYR A 61 -13.17 7.16 8.94
C TYR A 61 -14.28 7.89 8.14
N GLY A 62 -15.54 7.50 8.31
CA GLY A 62 -16.68 8.19 7.70
C GLY A 62 -16.63 8.23 6.17
N LYS A 63 -16.82 9.43 5.58
CA LYS A 63 -16.79 9.63 4.12
C LYS A 63 -15.38 9.92 3.58
N ASN A 64 -14.46 10.33 4.43
CA ASN A 64 -13.07 10.65 4.05
C ASN A 64 -12.19 9.40 4.21
N ILE A 65 -12.32 8.48 3.28
CA ILE A 65 -11.61 7.22 3.31
C ILE A 65 -10.17 7.46 2.83
N PRO A 66 -9.14 7.21 3.65
CA PRO A 66 -7.76 7.28 3.19
C PRO A 66 -7.48 6.19 2.15
N MET A 67 -6.50 6.40 1.28
CA MET A 67 -6.18 5.48 0.18
C MET A 67 -6.04 4.03 0.65
N PHE A 68 -5.30 3.79 1.73
CA PHE A 68 -5.10 2.44 2.29
C PHE A 68 -6.28 1.91 3.11
N GLY A 69 -7.27 2.75 3.41
CA GLY A 69 -8.56 2.33 3.95
C GLY A 69 -9.61 2.05 2.87
N ALA A 70 -9.35 2.41 1.62
CA ALA A 70 -10.28 2.21 0.51
C ALA A 70 -10.70 0.73 0.33
N PRO A 71 -9.80 -0.27 0.48
CA PRO A 71 -10.19 -1.67 0.41
C PRO A 71 -11.29 -2.05 1.39
N LEU A 72 -11.21 -1.59 2.65
CA LEU A 72 -12.21 -1.89 3.67
C LEU A 72 -13.59 -1.36 3.26
N ALA A 73 -13.63 -0.17 2.66
CA ALA A 73 -14.88 0.43 2.18
C ALA A 73 -15.48 -0.33 0.99
N VAL A 74 -14.64 -0.78 0.05
CA VAL A 74 -15.06 -1.63 -1.08
C VAL A 74 -15.65 -2.94 -0.55
N TRP A 75 -14.93 -3.62 0.34
CA TRP A 75 -15.40 -4.89 0.91
C TRP A 75 -16.68 -4.73 1.71
N ARG A 76 -16.84 -3.65 2.48
CA ARG A 76 -18.09 -3.33 3.18
C ARG A 76 -19.22 -3.14 2.19
N GLN A 77 -19.06 -2.30 1.18
CA GLN A 77 -20.07 -2.05 0.17
C GLN A 77 -20.52 -3.33 -0.55
N ARG A 78 -19.56 -4.16 -0.96
CA ARG A 78 -19.82 -5.44 -1.64
C ARG A 78 -20.56 -6.42 -0.73
N ALA A 79 -20.13 -6.57 0.53
CA ALA A 79 -20.72 -7.46 1.50
C ALA A 79 -22.15 -7.03 1.87
N GLU A 80 -22.36 -5.75 2.16
CA GLU A 80 -23.68 -5.20 2.48
C GLU A 80 -24.68 -5.34 1.32
N ALA A 81 -24.23 -5.18 0.07
CA ALA A 81 -25.06 -5.42 -1.11
C ALA A 81 -25.54 -6.87 -1.23
N LYS A 82 -24.84 -7.80 -0.60
CA LYS A 82 -25.22 -9.23 -0.50
C LYS A 82 -25.97 -9.57 0.78
N GLY A 83 -26.22 -8.60 1.64
CA GLY A 83 -26.83 -8.80 2.95
C GLY A 83 -25.87 -9.46 3.96
N TRP A 84 -24.56 -9.51 3.70
CA TRP A 84 -23.58 -10.06 4.63
C TRP A 84 -23.29 -9.09 5.76
N GLN A 85 -22.98 -9.62 6.94
CA GLN A 85 -22.51 -8.82 8.06
C GLN A 85 -21.01 -8.51 7.92
N VAL A 86 -20.64 -7.26 8.19
CA VAL A 86 -19.22 -6.83 8.22
C VAL A 86 -18.85 -6.45 9.64
N VAL A 87 -17.77 -7.04 10.14
CA VAL A 87 -17.12 -6.63 11.38
C VAL A 87 -15.80 -6.00 11.03
N GLU A 88 -15.72 -4.69 11.18
CA GLU A 88 -14.53 -3.91 10.87
C GLU A 88 -13.77 -3.59 12.14
N SER A 89 -12.47 -3.90 12.16
CA SER A 89 -11.56 -3.65 13.28
C SER A 89 -10.75 -2.36 13.06
N LEU A 90 -9.45 -2.49 13.11
CA LEU A 90 -8.47 -1.42 12.95
C LEU A 90 -8.25 -1.10 11.46
N CYS A 91 -8.16 0.19 11.15
CA CYS A 91 -7.60 0.70 9.91
C CYS A 91 -6.41 1.59 10.26
N ALA A 92 -5.19 1.04 10.22
CA ALA A 92 -3.96 1.71 10.58
C ALA A 92 -2.95 1.66 9.44
N PHE A 93 -2.51 2.84 8.98
CA PHE A 93 -1.46 2.97 7.99
C PHE A 93 -0.57 4.16 8.32
N ALA A 94 0.74 3.99 8.20
CA ALA A 94 1.71 5.07 8.36
C ALA A 94 2.44 5.36 7.05
N GLN A 95 2.83 6.61 6.83
CA GLN A 95 3.71 6.98 5.71
C GLN A 95 5.04 6.22 5.81
N PRO A 96 5.69 5.91 4.69
CA PRO A 96 6.97 5.22 4.68
C PRO A 96 8.03 5.90 5.53
N ALA A 97 8.70 5.12 6.37
CA ALA A 97 9.81 5.57 7.23
C ALA A 97 10.67 4.35 7.64
N GLY A 98 11.46 4.46 8.71
CA GLY A 98 12.25 3.36 9.26
C GLY A 98 11.41 2.30 9.98
N LYS A 99 12.08 1.33 10.58
CA LYS A 99 11.44 0.19 11.27
C LYS A 99 10.39 0.66 12.27
N THR A 100 9.25 0.00 12.25
CA THR A 100 8.18 0.27 13.22
C THR A 100 8.64 -0.11 14.62
N VAL A 101 8.37 0.75 15.59
CA VAL A 101 8.65 0.46 16.99
C VAL A 101 7.90 -0.79 17.41
N LYS A 102 8.61 -1.78 17.96
CA LYS A 102 8.06 -3.09 18.35
C LYS A 102 6.73 -3.00 19.09
N LYS A 103 6.68 -2.19 20.13
CA LYS A 103 5.48 -2.01 20.96
C LYS A 103 4.27 -1.48 20.17
N VAL A 104 4.51 -0.66 19.15
CA VAL A 104 3.44 -0.11 18.31
C VAL A 104 2.86 -1.20 17.41
N TYR A 105 3.73 -1.96 16.73
CA TYR A 105 3.31 -3.07 15.90
C TYR A 105 2.54 -4.12 16.71
N GLU A 106 3.11 -4.58 17.83
CA GLU A 106 2.48 -5.59 18.68
C GLU A 106 1.10 -5.13 19.19
N ALA A 107 0.96 -3.86 19.58
CA ALA A 107 -0.30 -3.31 20.05
C ALA A 107 -1.38 -3.36 18.96
N PHE A 108 -1.07 -2.96 17.72
CA PHE A 108 -2.02 -2.98 16.61
C PHE A 108 -2.36 -4.40 16.16
N ARG A 109 -1.36 -5.29 16.05
CA ARG A 109 -1.59 -6.71 15.76
C ARG A 109 -2.51 -7.35 16.81
N ASP A 110 -2.21 -7.13 18.09
CA ASP A 110 -2.95 -7.76 19.19
C ASP A 110 -4.38 -7.19 19.28
N GLU A 111 -4.59 -5.89 18.94
CA GLU A 111 -5.92 -5.27 18.81
C GLU A 111 -6.73 -5.99 17.72
N ILE A 112 -6.18 -6.16 16.51
CA ILE A 112 -6.84 -6.87 15.40
C ILE A 112 -7.20 -8.30 15.81
N VAL A 113 -6.27 -9.01 16.45
CA VAL A 113 -6.48 -10.39 16.90
C VAL A 113 -7.55 -10.49 18.00
N ALA A 114 -7.61 -9.53 18.92
CA ALA A 114 -8.63 -9.47 19.96
C ALA A 114 -10.02 -9.21 19.37
N ASP A 115 -10.12 -8.25 18.43
CA ASP A 115 -11.36 -7.94 17.73
C ASP A 115 -11.85 -9.12 16.90
N LEU A 116 -10.94 -9.84 16.21
CA LEU A 116 -11.28 -11.04 15.46
C LEU A 116 -11.82 -12.14 16.39
N LYS A 117 -11.18 -12.38 17.53
CA LYS A 117 -11.69 -13.34 18.52
C LYS A 117 -13.09 -13.00 19.01
N ALA A 118 -13.36 -11.72 19.24
CA ALA A 118 -14.68 -11.23 19.65
C ALA A 118 -15.73 -11.34 18.54
N ALA A 119 -15.28 -11.29 17.28
CA ALA A 119 -16.16 -11.40 16.11
C ALA A 119 -16.55 -12.86 15.76
N MET A 120 -15.81 -13.84 16.27
CA MET A 120 -16.06 -15.27 15.93
C MET A 120 -17.50 -15.72 16.27
N PRO A 121 -18.11 -16.62 15.48
CA PRO A 121 -17.59 -17.18 14.24
C PRO A 121 -17.69 -16.19 13.06
N VAL A 122 -16.74 -16.27 12.12
CA VAL A 122 -16.76 -15.53 10.85
C VAL A 122 -16.62 -16.50 9.68
N ASP A 123 -17.15 -16.14 8.51
CA ASP A 123 -17.04 -16.94 7.28
C ASP A 123 -15.77 -16.64 6.49
N ALA A 124 -15.19 -15.46 6.66
CA ALA A 124 -13.92 -15.08 6.05
C ALA A 124 -13.25 -13.88 6.75
N VAL A 125 -11.95 -13.73 6.51
CA VAL A 125 -11.15 -12.58 6.92
C VAL A 125 -10.58 -11.91 5.70
N PHE A 126 -10.66 -10.56 5.66
CA PHE A 126 -10.06 -9.72 4.64
C PHE A 126 -9.07 -8.75 5.29
N LEU A 127 -7.84 -8.74 4.83
CA LEU A 127 -6.79 -7.87 5.33
C LEU A 127 -6.24 -6.98 4.23
N SER A 128 -6.17 -5.69 4.49
CA SER A 128 -5.41 -4.74 3.68
C SER A 128 -4.08 -4.49 4.37
N CYS A 129 -2.98 -4.92 3.76
CA CYS A 129 -1.64 -4.73 4.29
C CYS A 129 -0.76 -4.06 3.23
N HIS A 130 0.42 -3.57 3.63
CA HIS A 130 1.38 -3.10 2.62
C HIS A 130 2.13 -4.27 1.99
N GLY A 131 2.63 -5.19 2.80
CA GLY A 131 3.48 -6.30 2.36
C GLY A 131 4.99 -6.02 2.49
N ALA A 132 5.36 -4.84 3.01
CA ALA A 132 6.76 -4.48 3.28
C ALA A 132 6.93 -3.86 4.68
N MET A 133 6.05 -4.20 5.60
CA MET A 133 6.14 -3.72 6.98
C MET A 133 7.19 -4.50 7.75
N VAL A 134 8.19 -3.78 8.27
CA VAL A 134 9.24 -4.31 9.16
C VAL A 134 9.16 -3.58 10.51
N ALA A 135 9.19 -4.34 11.60
CA ALA A 135 9.25 -3.78 12.94
C ALA A 135 10.50 -4.28 13.68
N GLU A 136 10.82 -3.64 14.79
CA GLU A 136 11.91 -4.12 15.65
C GLU A 136 11.60 -5.55 16.13
N GLY A 137 12.45 -6.51 15.73
CA GLY A 137 12.30 -7.94 16.03
C GLY A 137 11.36 -8.71 15.10
N TYR A 138 10.82 -8.07 14.05
CA TYR A 138 9.93 -8.67 13.04
C TYR A 138 10.36 -8.20 11.65
N ASP A 139 10.98 -9.09 10.87
CA ASP A 139 11.39 -8.80 9.49
C ASP A 139 10.22 -8.89 8.50
N ASP A 140 9.14 -9.59 8.86
CA ASP A 140 7.93 -9.78 8.06
C ASP A 140 6.70 -9.71 8.99
N CYS A 141 6.16 -8.49 9.14
CA CYS A 141 5.00 -8.24 9.99
C CYS A 141 3.72 -8.85 9.42
N GLU A 142 3.59 -8.94 8.11
CA GLU A 142 2.44 -9.50 7.44
C GLU A 142 2.33 -11.01 7.71
N SER A 143 3.42 -11.75 7.61
CA SER A 143 3.44 -13.18 7.95
C SER A 143 3.15 -13.42 9.45
N ASP A 144 3.66 -12.57 10.35
CA ASP A 144 3.37 -12.66 11.78
C ASP A 144 1.89 -12.39 12.08
N LEU A 145 1.31 -11.33 11.50
CA LEU A 145 -0.12 -11.03 11.63
C LEU A 145 -0.99 -12.19 11.12
N LEU A 146 -0.68 -12.70 9.92
CA LEU A 146 -1.41 -13.82 9.31
C LEU A 146 -1.35 -15.08 10.15
N ALA A 147 -0.18 -15.40 10.72
CA ALA A 147 -0.03 -16.55 11.63
C ALA A 147 -0.91 -16.39 12.88
N HIS A 148 -1.06 -15.18 13.42
CA HIS A 148 -1.94 -14.91 14.55
C HIS A 148 -3.43 -14.98 14.15
N VAL A 149 -3.81 -14.46 13.00
CA VAL A 149 -5.17 -14.60 12.45
C VAL A 149 -5.51 -16.07 12.24
N ARG A 150 -4.62 -16.85 11.61
CA ARG A 150 -4.83 -18.27 11.34
C ARG A 150 -5.01 -19.11 12.62
N LYS A 151 -4.31 -18.76 13.71
CA LYS A 151 -4.52 -19.38 15.02
C LYS A 151 -5.93 -19.18 15.59
N VAL A 152 -6.59 -18.07 15.21
CA VAL A 152 -7.96 -17.77 15.66
C VAL A 152 -9.00 -18.49 14.80
N VAL A 153 -8.87 -18.38 13.47
CA VAL A 153 -9.90 -18.87 12.55
C VAL A 153 -9.75 -20.34 12.15
N GLY A 154 -8.59 -20.96 12.43
CA GLY A 154 -8.28 -22.33 12.00
C GLY A 154 -7.94 -22.43 10.50
N PRO A 155 -7.77 -23.65 9.95
CA PRO A 155 -7.29 -23.86 8.59
C PRO A 155 -8.34 -23.62 7.50
N ASP A 156 -9.62 -23.74 7.82
CA ASP A 156 -10.70 -23.86 6.83
C ASP A 156 -11.31 -22.50 6.44
N ILE A 157 -11.26 -21.51 7.35
CA ILE A 157 -11.81 -20.17 7.06
C ILE A 157 -10.93 -19.45 6.04
N PRO A 158 -11.49 -18.97 4.92
CA PRO A 158 -10.72 -18.22 3.93
C PRO A 158 -10.15 -16.91 4.51
N VAL A 159 -8.88 -16.65 4.22
CA VAL A 159 -8.17 -15.40 4.56
C VAL A 159 -7.64 -14.78 3.28
N GLY A 160 -8.24 -13.67 2.86
CA GLY A 160 -7.84 -12.89 1.70
C GLY A 160 -7.00 -11.69 2.11
N VAL A 161 -5.94 -11.41 1.36
CA VAL A 161 -5.05 -10.29 1.63
C VAL A 161 -4.83 -9.47 0.36
N GLU A 162 -5.04 -8.17 0.48
CA GLU A 162 -4.63 -7.20 -0.53
C GLU A 162 -3.31 -6.56 -0.12
N LEU A 163 -2.36 -6.50 -1.05
CA LEU A 163 -1.03 -5.92 -0.82
C LEU A 163 -0.70 -4.88 -1.88
N ASP A 164 0.15 -3.94 -1.50
CA ASP A 164 0.89 -3.11 -2.46
C ASP A 164 1.82 -3.99 -3.31
N LEU A 165 2.09 -3.58 -4.54
CA LEU A 165 3.01 -4.32 -5.40
C LEU A 165 4.49 -4.22 -4.94
N HIS A 166 4.85 -3.18 -4.13
CA HIS A 166 6.17 -3.05 -3.52
C HIS A 166 6.29 -3.89 -2.23
N CYS A 167 5.87 -5.13 -2.28
CA CYS A 167 5.83 -6.04 -1.15
C CYS A 167 6.93 -7.10 -1.19
N ASN A 168 7.36 -7.52 -0.01
CA ASN A 168 8.32 -8.61 0.20
C ASN A 168 7.57 -9.82 0.76
N VAL A 169 7.01 -10.64 -0.13
CA VAL A 169 6.10 -11.72 0.28
C VAL A 169 6.88 -12.95 0.74
N GLY A 170 6.84 -13.21 2.04
CA GLY A 170 7.49 -14.37 2.65
C GLY A 170 6.69 -15.67 2.54
N GLU A 171 7.33 -16.79 2.87
CA GLU A 171 6.68 -18.11 2.87
C GLU A 171 5.53 -18.19 3.88
N GLY A 172 5.62 -17.46 5.00
CA GLY A 172 4.56 -17.39 6.01
C GLY A 172 3.26 -16.84 5.43
N THR A 173 3.35 -15.79 4.60
CA THR A 173 2.20 -15.21 3.91
C THR A 173 1.54 -16.22 2.98
N PHE A 174 2.32 -16.97 2.17
CA PHE A 174 1.77 -18.01 1.29
C PHE A 174 1.16 -19.19 2.05
N ARG A 175 1.66 -19.51 3.24
CA ARG A 175 1.16 -20.60 4.07
C ARG A 175 -0.18 -20.25 4.71
N ASP A 176 -0.32 -19.00 5.21
CA ASP A 176 -1.42 -18.60 6.10
C ASP A 176 -2.53 -17.82 5.39
N ALA A 177 -2.27 -17.19 4.23
CA ALA A 177 -3.29 -16.62 3.37
C ALA A 177 -3.92 -17.67 2.45
N THR A 178 -5.21 -17.52 2.14
CA THR A 178 -5.91 -18.31 1.12
C THR A 178 -5.78 -17.68 -0.26
N VAL A 179 -5.85 -16.34 -0.32
CA VAL A 179 -5.77 -15.55 -1.55
C VAL A 179 -4.93 -14.32 -1.31
N LEU A 180 -4.00 -14.03 -2.24
CA LEU A 180 -3.29 -12.77 -2.34
C LEU A 180 -3.69 -12.08 -3.64
N VAL A 181 -4.06 -10.82 -3.56
CA VAL A 181 -4.22 -9.92 -4.71
C VAL A 181 -3.37 -8.68 -4.46
N LEU A 182 -2.55 -8.30 -5.43
CA LEU A 182 -1.67 -7.15 -5.31
C LEU A 182 -2.11 -6.05 -6.27
N PHE A 183 -1.78 -4.80 -5.94
CA PHE A 183 -1.87 -3.69 -6.89
C PHE A 183 -1.11 -4.06 -8.17
N LYS A 184 -1.60 -3.62 -9.32
CA LYS A 184 -0.99 -3.92 -10.63
C LYS A 184 -0.37 -2.69 -11.26
N GLU A 185 -0.68 -1.51 -10.71
CA GLU A 185 -0.25 -0.24 -11.27
C GLU A 185 0.75 0.50 -10.36
N TYR A 186 1.78 1.03 -11.01
CA TYR A 186 2.72 1.96 -10.39
C TYR A 186 2.84 3.21 -11.29
N PRO A 187 2.27 4.35 -10.87
CA PRO A 187 1.69 4.68 -9.54
C PRO A 187 0.38 3.96 -9.21
N HIS A 188 0.06 3.87 -7.91
CA HIS A 188 -1.07 3.11 -7.34
C HIS A 188 -2.41 3.79 -7.63
N VAL A 189 -2.98 3.54 -8.79
CA VAL A 189 -4.27 4.09 -9.24
C VAL A 189 -5.41 3.07 -9.20
N ASP A 190 -5.11 1.82 -8.84
CA ASP A 190 -6.00 0.66 -8.96
C ASP A 190 -6.34 -0.03 -7.60
N VAL A 191 -6.10 0.66 -6.48
CA VAL A 191 -6.35 0.11 -5.13
C VAL A 191 -7.77 -0.43 -4.97
N SER A 192 -8.78 0.37 -5.34
CA SER A 192 -10.18 -0.04 -5.19
C SER A 192 -10.58 -1.16 -6.13
N GLU A 193 -10.04 -1.19 -7.34
CA GLU A 193 -10.26 -2.26 -8.30
C GLU A 193 -9.65 -3.59 -7.82
N ARG A 194 -8.47 -3.53 -7.19
CA ARG A 194 -7.85 -4.76 -6.63
C ARG A 194 -8.59 -5.26 -5.41
N ALA A 195 -9.11 -4.36 -4.58
CA ALA A 195 -10.01 -4.73 -3.49
C ALA A 195 -11.26 -5.46 -4.01
N ASP A 196 -11.83 -5.00 -5.11
CA ASP A 196 -12.99 -5.62 -5.76
C ASP A 196 -12.64 -7.00 -6.36
N ASP A 197 -11.47 -7.14 -6.96
CA ASP A 197 -10.95 -8.43 -7.45
C ASP A 197 -10.76 -9.42 -6.29
N LEU A 198 -10.14 -8.99 -5.18
CA LEU A 198 -9.99 -9.84 -4.00
C LEU A 198 -11.37 -10.29 -3.48
N PHE A 199 -12.32 -9.35 -3.36
CA PHE A 199 -13.66 -9.69 -2.91
C PHE A 199 -14.29 -10.74 -3.83
N THR A 200 -14.18 -10.59 -5.15
CA THR A 200 -14.74 -11.51 -6.13
C THR A 200 -14.20 -12.92 -6.01
N VAL A 201 -12.87 -13.06 -5.84
CA VAL A 201 -12.22 -14.37 -5.64
C VAL A 201 -12.65 -14.99 -4.29
N MET A 202 -12.63 -14.20 -3.24
CA MET A 202 -13.03 -14.62 -1.89
C MET A 202 -14.52 -14.98 -1.80
N GLU A 203 -15.38 -14.23 -2.46
CA GLU A 203 -16.81 -14.53 -2.58
C GLU A 203 -17.03 -15.92 -3.16
N GLY A 204 -16.33 -16.26 -4.24
CA GLY A 204 -16.36 -17.60 -4.83
C GLY A 204 -15.95 -18.69 -3.84
N ALA A 205 -14.94 -18.44 -3.03
CA ALA A 205 -14.46 -19.37 -2.00
C ALA A 205 -15.46 -19.51 -0.83
N ILE A 206 -16.01 -18.39 -0.34
CA ILE A 206 -17.01 -18.35 0.75
C ILE A 206 -18.29 -19.09 0.36
N GLU A 207 -18.72 -18.94 -0.88
CA GLU A 207 -19.93 -19.60 -1.42
C GLU A 207 -19.64 -21.04 -1.93
N GLY A 208 -18.41 -21.52 -1.85
CA GLY A 208 -18.02 -22.85 -2.30
C GLY A 208 -18.03 -23.05 -3.83
N ARG A 209 -18.09 -21.96 -4.62
CA ARG A 209 -18.07 -22.00 -6.09
C ARG A 209 -16.67 -22.21 -6.65
N THR A 210 -15.66 -21.78 -5.92
CA THR A 210 -14.24 -21.96 -6.27
C THR A 210 -13.44 -22.43 -5.06
N LYS A 211 -12.29 -23.03 -5.32
CA LYS A 211 -11.31 -23.46 -4.32
C LYS A 211 -9.94 -22.87 -4.65
N PRO A 212 -9.68 -21.62 -4.26
CA PRO A 212 -8.42 -20.95 -4.61
C PRO A 212 -7.21 -21.73 -4.13
N VAL A 213 -6.23 -21.90 -5.00
CA VAL A 213 -4.90 -22.42 -4.68
C VAL A 213 -3.86 -21.47 -5.25
N MET A 214 -2.80 -21.17 -4.45
CA MET A 214 -1.75 -20.24 -4.83
C MET A 214 -0.45 -20.96 -5.14
N ALA A 215 0.28 -20.44 -6.13
CA ALA A 215 1.69 -20.74 -6.35
C ALA A 215 2.46 -19.45 -6.61
N ASN A 216 3.76 -19.46 -6.34
CA ASN A 216 4.63 -18.35 -6.65
C ASN A 216 5.92 -18.79 -7.28
N PHE A 217 6.57 -17.87 -7.99
CA PHE A 217 7.92 -18.04 -8.51
C PHE A 217 8.78 -16.86 -8.08
N ASP A 218 9.87 -17.16 -7.36
CA ASP A 218 10.86 -16.17 -6.96
C ASP A 218 11.73 -15.81 -8.17
N CYS A 219 11.57 -14.56 -8.66
CA CYS A 219 12.31 -14.05 -9.80
C CYS A 219 13.74 -13.62 -9.45
N ARG A 220 14.08 -13.53 -8.15
CA ARG A 220 15.40 -13.13 -7.65
C ARG A 220 15.90 -11.81 -8.25
N MET A 221 15.01 -10.84 -8.31
CA MET A 221 15.31 -9.50 -8.81
C MET A 221 15.09 -8.46 -7.74
N ILE A 222 15.88 -7.39 -7.84
CA ILE A 222 15.74 -6.17 -7.06
C ILE A 222 15.64 -5.03 -8.06
N GLY A 223 14.60 -4.21 -7.96
CA GLY A 223 14.44 -3.08 -8.85
C GLY A 223 13.14 -2.33 -8.68
N VAL A 224 13.00 -1.28 -9.49
CA VAL A 224 11.78 -0.48 -9.60
C VAL A 224 11.19 -0.67 -10.99
N PHE A 225 9.97 -1.15 -11.08
CA PHE A 225 9.36 -1.59 -12.34
C PHE A 225 8.12 -0.74 -12.67
N HIS A 226 8.31 0.36 -13.39
CA HIS A 226 7.23 1.29 -13.75
C HIS A 226 6.23 0.65 -14.73
N THR A 227 4.99 0.44 -14.32
CA THR A 227 3.94 -0.20 -15.12
C THR A 227 3.39 0.69 -16.23
N THR A 228 3.65 2.00 -16.16
CA THR A 228 3.27 2.97 -17.20
C THR A 228 4.14 2.93 -18.45
N ARG A 229 5.25 2.17 -18.45
CA ARG A 229 6.23 2.12 -19.53
C ARG A 229 6.40 0.72 -20.08
N GLN A 230 6.76 0.63 -21.36
CA GLN A 230 7.17 -0.65 -21.95
C GLN A 230 8.55 -1.08 -21.40
N PRO A 231 8.78 -2.37 -21.16
CA PRO A 231 7.91 -3.52 -21.49
C PRO A 231 6.85 -3.83 -20.41
N MET A 232 6.93 -3.23 -19.21
CA MET A 232 6.04 -3.55 -18.08
C MET A 232 4.56 -3.32 -18.40
N ARG A 233 4.21 -2.24 -19.13
CA ARG A 233 2.82 -1.99 -19.53
C ARG A 233 2.22 -3.18 -20.28
N GLY A 234 2.90 -3.65 -21.32
CA GLY A 234 2.43 -4.78 -22.09
C GLY A 234 2.36 -6.09 -21.28
N PHE A 235 3.25 -6.26 -20.30
CA PHE A 235 3.23 -7.43 -19.43
C PHE A 235 2.06 -7.40 -18.46
N VAL A 236 1.80 -6.26 -17.81
CA VAL A 236 0.63 -6.07 -16.93
C VAL A 236 -0.67 -6.28 -17.71
N ASP A 237 -0.81 -5.68 -18.89
CA ASP A 237 -1.99 -5.86 -19.76
C ASP A 237 -2.22 -7.34 -20.12
N LYS A 238 -1.13 -8.07 -20.39
CA LYS A 238 -1.19 -9.53 -20.64
C LYS A 238 -1.74 -10.27 -19.43
N LEU A 239 -1.21 -10.00 -18.22
CA LEU A 239 -1.66 -10.66 -16.99
C LEU A 239 -3.15 -10.41 -16.75
N GLN A 240 -3.58 -9.16 -16.82
CA GLN A 240 -4.99 -8.79 -16.65
C GLN A 240 -5.89 -9.48 -17.68
N SER A 241 -5.42 -9.64 -18.92
CA SER A 241 -6.18 -10.33 -19.97
C SER A 241 -6.40 -11.82 -19.73
N MET A 242 -5.58 -12.45 -18.87
CA MET A 242 -5.65 -13.87 -18.54
C MET A 242 -6.54 -14.15 -17.33
N GLU A 243 -6.78 -13.17 -16.46
CA GLU A 243 -7.61 -13.34 -15.27
C GLU A 243 -9.08 -13.60 -15.62
N GLY A 244 -9.74 -14.40 -14.78
CA GLY A 244 -11.13 -14.82 -14.97
C GLY A 244 -11.33 -15.83 -16.10
N LYS A 245 -10.25 -16.36 -16.71
CA LYS A 245 -10.30 -17.32 -17.83
C LYS A 245 -9.60 -18.61 -17.46
N ASP A 246 -10.13 -19.71 -17.96
CA ASP A 246 -9.50 -21.04 -17.86
C ASP A 246 -9.11 -21.42 -16.41
N GLY A 247 -9.89 -21.01 -15.41
CA GLY A 247 -9.62 -21.30 -14.00
C GLY A 247 -8.48 -20.47 -13.39
N VAL A 248 -7.98 -19.43 -14.06
CA VAL A 248 -7.06 -18.43 -13.48
C VAL A 248 -7.90 -17.39 -12.75
N LEU A 249 -7.74 -17.30 -11.44
CA LEU A 249 -8.52 -16.39 -10.60
C LEU A 249 -7.84 -15.02 -10.43
N SER A 250 -6.50 -15.02 -10.22
CA SER A 250 -5.72 -13.79 -10.12
C SER A 250 -4.26 -14.01 -10.47
N LEU A 251 -3.62 -12.98 -11.04
CA LEU A 251 -2.21 -12.92 -11.38
C LEU A 251 -1.61 -11.62 -10.83
N SER A 252 -0.61 -11.72 -9.97
CA SER A 252 0.02 -10.57 -9.33
C SER A 252 1.53 -10.61 -9.44
N ILE A 253 2.16 -9.44 -9.61
CA ILE A 253 3.61 -9.29 -9.54
C ILE A 253 3.94 -8.56 -8.24
N ALA A 254 4.59 -9.24 -7.30
CA ALA A 254 5.27 -8.57 -6.22
C ALA A 254 6.58 -7.99 -6.77
N HIS A 255 6.71 -6.70 -6.78
CA HIS A 255 7.94 -6.04 -7.27
C HIS A 255 9.10 -6.21 -6.28
N GLY A 256 8.79 -6.41 -5.00
CA GLY A 256 9.74 -6.25 -3.92
C GLY A 256 9.89 -4.78 -3.52
N PHE A 257 10.40 -4.54 -2.33
CA PHE A 257 10.75 -3.20 -1.87
C PHE A 257 12.27 -3.09 -1.69
N PRO A 258 13.01 -2.45 -2.62
CA PRO A 258 14.47 -2.47 -2.67
C PRO A 258 15.18 -1.88 -1.43
N TRP A 259 14.48 -1.05 -0.67
CA TRP A 259 15.01 -0.41 0.54
C TRP A 259 14.73 -1.18 1.82
N SER A 260 14.42 -2.48 1.70
CA SER A 260 14.31 -3.42 2.83
C SER A 260 15.48 -4.40 2.85
N ASP A 261 16.31 -4.36 3.87
CA ASP A 261 17.36 -5.36 4.12
C ASP A 261 16.78 -6.50 4.97
N ILE A 262 16.01 -7.36 4.33
CA ILE A 262 15.40 -8.55 4.90
C ILE A 262 15.60 -9.74 3.97
N ARG A 263 15.45 -10.94 4.53
CA ARG A 263 15.67 -12.20 3.80
C ARG A 263 14.70 -12.40 2.63
N GLU A 264 13.45 -11.99 2.80
CA GLU A 264 12.34 -12.23 1.85
C GLU A 264 12.34 -11.24 0.68
N MET A 265 13.23 -10.23 0.68
CA MET A 265 13.28 -9.21 -0.35
C MET A 265 13.60 -9.82 -1.72
N SER A 266 12.60 -9.85 -2.60
CA SER A 266 12.70 -10.34 -3.96
C SER A 266 11.43 -10.01 -4.74
N SER A 267 11.56 -9.86 -6.06
CA SER A 267 10.38 -9.83 -6.94
C SER A 267 9.80 -11.23 -7.12
N ARG A 268 8.47 -11.36 -7.10
CA ARG A 268 7.78 -12.65 -7.24
C ARG A 268 6.62 -12.58 -8.24
N MET A 269 6.42 -13.65 -8.99
CA MET A 269 5.18 -13.87 -9.73
C MET A 269 4.25 -14.74 -8.89
N ILE A 270 3.03 -14.27 -8.62
CA ILE A 270 2.01 -14.94 -7.81
C ILE A 270 0.82 -15.28 -8.69
N VAL A 271 0.38 -16.53 -8.61
CA VAL A 271 -0.73 -17.07 -9.41
C VAL A 271 -1.75 -17.71 -8.50
N VAL A 272 -3.01 -17.35 -8.66
CA VAL A 272 -4.15 -17.97 -7.99
C VAL A 272 -5.01 -18.68 -9.03
N THR A 273 -5.26 -19.97 -8.85
CA THR A 273 -6.11 -20.77 -9.73
C THR A 273 -7.25 -21.43 -8.95
N ASP A 274 -8.29 -21.85 -9.65
CA ASP A 274 -9.38 -22.63 -9.09
C ASP A 274 -9.00 -24.12 -9.03
N ASN A 275 -8.62 -24.60 -7.86
CA ASN A 275 -8.31 -26.00 -7.53
C ASN A 275 -7.30 -26.68 -8.48
N ASP A 276 -6.42 -25.93 -9.12
CA ASP A 276 -5.42 -26.44 -10.06
C ASP A 276 -4.00 -25.99 -9.70
N ARG A 277 -3.41 -26.61 -8.68
CA ARG A 277 -2.04 -26.31 -8.21
C ARG A 277 -0.98 -26.51 -9.30
N PRO A 278 -0.99 -27.63 -10.09
CA PRO A 278 0.00 -27.80 -11.15
C PRO A 278 -0.03 -26.67 -12.19
N LYS A 279 -1.22 -26.20 -12.55
CA LYS A 279 -1.38 -25.04 -13.44
C LYS A 279 -0.84 -23.76 -12.82
N ALA A 280 -1.13 -23.51 -11.53
CA ALA A 280 -0.63 -22.36 -10.81
C ALA A 280 0.91 -22.33 -10.79
N GLU A 281 1.55 -23.45 -10.47
CA GLU A 281 3.01 -23.59 -10.42
C GLU A 281 3.65 -23.39 -11.81
N LYS A 282 3.06 -23.98 -12.83
CA LYS A 282 3.51 -23.83 -14.22
C LYS A 282 3.44 -22.37 -14.67
N LEU A 283 2.29 -21.73 -14.50
CA LEU A 283 2.09 -20.33 -14.88
C LEU A 283 2.99 -19.38 -14.08
N ALA A 284 3.14 -19.60 -12.76
CA ALA A 284 4.02 -18.78 -11.93
C ALA A 284 5.46 -18.82 -12.46
N ARG A 285 5.94 -20.01 -12.83
CA ARG A 285 7.28 -20.17 -13.40
C ARG A 285 7.40 -19.54 -14.80
N GLU A 286 6.47 -19.80 -15.70
CA GLU A 286 6.52 -19.29 -17.08
C GLU A 286 6.48 -17.76 -17.10
N LEU A 287 5.50 -17.16 -16.42
CA LEU A 287 5.34 -15.70 -16.33
C LEU A 287 6.46 -15.06 -15.52
N GLY A 288 6.93 -15.70 -14.45
CA GLY A 288 8.07 -15.22 -13.67
C GLY A 288 9.37 -15.20 -14.47
N MET A 289 9.62 -16.22 -15.31
CA MET A 289 10.77 -16.24 -16.22
C MET A 289 10.64 -15.19 -17.34
N GLU A 290 9.44 -14.93 -17.84
CA GLU A 290 9.19 -13.83 -18.78
C GLU A 290 9.49 -12.48 -18.13
N PHE A 291 9.04 -12.26 -16.90
CA PHE A 291 9.36 -11.06 -16.13
C PHE A 291 10.87 -10.93 -15.89
N PHE A 292 11.54 -12.01 -15.48
CA PHE A 292 12.99 -12.03 -15.32
C PHE A 292 13.74 -11.66 -16.62
N ALA A 293 13.26 -12.11 -17.76
CA ALA A 293 13.87 -11.80 -19.06
C ALA A 293 13.76 -10.32 -19.46
N MET A 294 12.91 -9.54 -18.80
CA MET A 294 12.76 -8.09 -19.02
C MET A 294 13.66 -7.22 -18.14
N ARG A 295 14.38 -7.79 -17.16
CA ARG A 295 15.11 -7.05 -16.11
C ARG A 295 16.02 -5.92 -16.61
N ASP A 296 16.72 -6.12 -17.74
CA ASP A 296 17.65 -5.14 -18.28
C ASP A 296 16.95 -3.96 -18.98
N ARG A 297 15.62 -4.04 -19.20
CA ARG A 297 14.80 -3.07 -19.93
C ARG A 297 13.77 -2.36 -19.06
N THR A 298 13.66 -2.73 -17.82
CA THR A 298 12.64 -2.21 -16.88
C THR A 298 13.16 -1.13 -15.96
N GLN A 299 14.48 -1.07 -15.81
CA GLN A 299 15.10 -0.05 -14.95
C GLN A 299 15.00 1.35 -15.57
N PRO A 300 14.63 2.38 -14.80
CA PRO A 300 14.66 3.75 -15.29
C PRO A 300 16.09 4.21 -15.56
N PRO A 301 16.30 5.09 -16.56
CA PRO A 301 17.62 5.61 -16.86
C PRO A 301 18.02 6.65 -15.81
N TYR A 302 18.73 6.24 -14.77
CA TYR A 302 19.30 7.16 -13.80
C TYR A 302 20.49 7.91 -14.38
N VAL A 303 20.64 9.17 -13.97
CA VAL A 303 21.77 10.02 -14.31
C VAL A 303 22.56 10.38 -13.05
N THR A 304 23.87 10.55 -13.19
CA THR A 304 24.70 11.04 -12.07
C THR A 304 24.37 12.49 -11.76
N LEU A 305 24.64 12.95 -10.54
CA LEU A 305 24.46 14.33 -10.12
C LEU A 305 25.18 15.30 -11.07
N ASP A 306 26.44 15.00 -11.44
CA ASP A 306 27.22 15.84 -12.36
C ASP A 306 26.58 15.95 -13.75
N ALA A 307 26.09 14.85 -14.30
CA ALA A 307 25.40 14.86 -15.58
C ALA A 307 24.06 15.64 -15.50
N ALA A 308 23.33 15.52 -14.39
CA ALA A 308 22.09 16.26 -14.16
C ALA A 308 22.38 17.77 -14.07
N MET A 309 23.40 18.18 -13.31
CA MET A 309 23.80 19.58 -13.16
C MET A 309 24.31 20.17 -14.49
N ALA A 310 25.08 19.43 -15.28
CA ALA A 310 25.52 19.88 -16.61
C ALA A 310 24.32 20.14 -17.53
N ARG A 311 23.31 19.28 -17.49
CA ARG A 311 22.05 19.50 -18.24
C ARG A 311 21.29 20.73 -17.72
N ALA A 312 21.20 20.91 -16.42
CA ALA A 312 20.52 22.06 -15.81
C ALA A 312 21.20 23.37 -16.21
N SER A 313 22.54 23.45 -16.12
CA SER A 313 23.30 24.66 -16.50
C SER A 313 23.25 25.01 -17.99
N SER A 314 22.99 24.04 -18.86
CA SER A 314 22.84 24.25 -20.32
C SER A 314 21.40 24.34 -20.79
N HIS A 315 20.43 24.35 -19.85
CA HIS A 315 19.01 24.34 -20.18
C HIS A 315 18.57 25.69 -20.77
N ASN A 316 18.02 25.64 -21.97
CA ASN A 316 17.57 26.84 -22.71
C ASN A 316 16.18 26.67 -23.33
N LEU A 317 15.41 25.69 -22.87
CA LEU A 317 14.05 25.42 -23.35
C LEU A 317 13.03 26.31 -22.62
N PRO A 318 11.88 26.61 -23.26
CA PRO A 318 10.86 27.48 -22.68
C PRO A 318 10.12 26.87 -21.46
N LYS A 319 10.32 25.61 -21.19
CA LYS A 319 9.71 24.89 -20.03
C LYS A 319 10.78 24.53 -19.02
N PRO A 320 10.47 24.49 -17.71
CA PRO A 320 11.42 24.07 -16.71
C PRO A 320 11.87 22.62 -16.91
N MET A 321 13.14 22.35 -16.62
CA MET A 321 13.65 20.99 -16.46
C MET A 321 13.32 20.51 -15.06
N VAL A 322 12.72 19.34 -14.94
CA VAL A 322 12.41 18.70 -13.65
C VAL A 322 13.43 17.58 -13.41
N LEU A 323 14.14 17.67 -12.29
CA LEU A 323 15.08 16.66 -11.80
C LEU A 323 14.53 16.08 -10.49
N ALA A 324 14.45 14.76 -10.39
CA ALA A 324 14.01 14.08 -9.19
C ALA A 324 15.20 13.40 -8.49
N ASP A 325 15.37 13.69 -7.19
CA ASP A 325 16.28 12.92 -6.34
C ASP A 325 15.59 11.61 -5.95
N VAL A 326 15.97 10.54 -6.62
CA VAL A 326 15.38 9.22 -6.38
C VAL A 326 15.95 8.55 -5.13
N SER A 327 17.07 9.05 -4.60
CA SER A 327 17.70 8.50 -3.41
C SER A 327 17.14 9.06 -2.12
N ASP A 328 16.52 10.26 -2.16
CA ASP A 328 15.86 10.91 -1.01
C ASP A 328 14.35 10.99 -1.20
N ASN A 329 13.75 9.88 -1.66
CA ASN A 329 12.32 9.77 -1.90
C ASN A 329 11.55 9.46 -0.62
N ALA A 330 10.77 10.40 -0.10
CA ALA A 330 9.90 10.19 1.05
C ALA A 330 8.88 9.06 0.83
N GLY A 331 8.41 8.86 -0.41
CA GLY A 331 7.56 7.73 -0.78
C GLY A 331 8.24 6.37 -0.67
N GLY A 332 9.57 6.32 -0.56
CA GLY A 332 10.35 5.12 -0.25
C GLY A 332 10.96 5.15 1.15
N GLY A 333 10.43 5.99 2.05
CA GLY A 333 10.85 6.09 3.45
C GLY A 333 12.18 6.80 3.69
N ALA A 334 12.75 7.48 2.68
CA ALA A 334 13.89 8.34 2.88
C ALA A 334 13.51 9.61 3.66
N ALA A 335 14.51 10.27 4.23
CA ALA A 335 14.30 11.35 5.17
C ALA A 335 13.81 12.66 4.55
N SER A 336 13.97 12.85 3.24
CA SER A 336 13.69 14.11 2.52
C SER A 336 14.47 15.31 3.09
N ASP A 337 15.68 15.10 3.60
CA ASP A 337 16.55 16.16 4.09
C ASP A 337 17.89 16.22 3.35
N SER A 338 18.03 15.53 2.20
CA SER A 338 19.24 15.44 1.40
C SER A 338 19.66 16.80 0.82
N THR A 339 20.92 17.13 1.01
CA THR A 339 21.51 18.42 0.60
C THR A 339 22.40 18.33 -0.63
N PHE A 340 22.65 17.15 -1.19
CA PHE A 340 23.59 16.99 -2.31
C PHE A 340 23.20 17.84 -3.51
N ILE A 341 21.92 17.87 -3.91
CA ILE A 341 21.45 18.68 -5.03
C ILE A 341 21.49 20.17 -4.67
N LEU A 342 21.03 20.56 -3.48
CA LEU A 342 21.08 21.95 -3.03
C LEU A 342 22.51 22.48 -3.05
N LYS A 343 23.43 21.72 -2.48
CA LYS A 343 24.86 22.09 -2.49
C LYS A 343 25.40 22.19 -3.91
N ALA A 344 25.08 21.25 -4.78
CA ALA A 344 25.53 21.29 -6.18
C ALA A 344 24.99 22.49 -6.95
N LEU A 345 23.76 22.92 -6.72
CA LEU A 345 23.19 24.14 -7.29
C LEU A 345 23.94 25.39 -6.82
N LEU A 346 24.18 25.50 -5.51
CA LEU A 346 24.87 26.64 -4.91
C LEU A 346 26.34 26.71 -5.36
N ASP A 347 27.09 25.62 -5.31
CA ASP A 347 28.51 25.55 -5.68
C ASP A 347 28.72 25.94 -7.17
N ARG A 348 27.75 25.56 -8.04
CA ARG A 348 27.81 25.87 -9.48
C ARG A 348 27.09 27.17 -9.84
N LYS A 349 26.51 27.87 -8.87
CA LYS A 349 25.77 29.12 -9.07
C LYS A 349 24.72 29.00 -10.16
N VAL A 350 23.92 27.91 -10.11
CA VAL A 350 22.81 27.71 -11.03
C VAL A 350 21.73 28.71 -10.69
N GLU A 351 21.42 29.61 -11.62
CA GLU A 351 20.37 30.61 -11.50
C GLU A 351 19.01 30.00 -11.91
N ASP A 352 17.91 30.66 -11.54
CA ASP A 352 16.54 30.25 -11.88
C ASP A 352 16.20 28.80 -11.52
N ALA A 353 16.72 28.33 -10.38
CA ALA A 353 16.47 27.00 -9.85
C ALA A 353 15.56 27.05 -8.62
N ALA A 354 14.68 26.07 -8.52
CA ALA A 354 13.90 25.80 -7.32
C ALA A 354 14.14 24.35 -6.89
N ILE A 355 14.25 24.10 -5.58
CA ILE A 355 14.33 22.78 -5.01
C ILE A 355 13.28 22.63 -3.91
N ALA A 356 12.63 21.50 -3.87
CA ALA A 356 11.62 21.11 -2.88
C ALA A 356 11.59 19.57 -2.81
N MET A 357 11.21 18.98 -1.75
CA MET A 357 10.78 19.46 -0.44
C MET A 357 11.84 19.02 0.56
N PHE A 358 12.14 19.85 1.55
CA PHE A 358 13.04 19.45 2.65
C PHE A 358 12.23 19.19 3.91
N TRP A 359 12.42 18.03 4.51
CA TRP A 359 11.91 17.77 5.86
C TRP A 359 12.92 18.31 6.88
N ASP A 360 12.69 19.51 7.39
CA ASP A 360 13.54 20.19 8.35
C ASP A 360 12.71 20.95 9.39
N PRO A 361 12.15 20.24 10.39
CA PRO A 361 11.27 20.86 11.40
C PRO A 361 11.93 22.00 12.16
N GLY A 362 13.25 21.93 12.38
CA GLY A 362 13.99 23.02 13.05
C GLY A 362 14.02 24.29 12.23
N ALA A 363 14.32 24.20 10.94
CA ALA A 363 14.29 25.34 10.02
C ALA A 363 12.89 25.93 9.89
N VAL A 364 11.87 25.06 9.76
CA VAL A 364 10.46 25.47 9.74
C VAL A 364 10.08 26.27 10.98
N LYS A 365 10.41 25.77 12.18
CA LYS A 365 10.12 26.46 13.43
C LYS A 365 10.74 27.84 13.48
N LEU A 366 12.03 27.97 13.13
CA LEU A 366 12.72 29.27 13.10
C LEU A 366 12.08 30.23 12.09
N ALA A 367 11.69 29.73 10.89
CA ALA A 367 11.03 30.56 9.89
C ALA A 367 9.68 31.11 10.42
N PHE A 368 8.90 30.33 11.16
CA PHE A 368 7.67 30.80 11.79
C PHE A 368 7.92 31.82 12.92
N GLU A 369 9.03 31.71 13.63
CA GLU A 369 9.39 32.66 14.70
C GLU A 369 9.79 34.02 14.15
N VAL A 370 10.52 34.07 13.00
CA VAL A 370 10.99 35.33 12.42
C VAL A 370 9.98 35.98 11.47
N GLY A 371 9.07 35.22 10.88
CA GLY A 371 8.00 35.71 10.03
C GLY A 371 8.37 35.91 8.55
N GLU A 372 7.34 36.14 7.72
CA GLU A 372 7.50 36.37 6.27
C GLU A 372 8.28 37.67 6.01
N GLY A 373 9.15 37.65 5.01
CA GLY A 373 10.04 38.74 4.59
C GLY A 373 11.33 38.83 5.40
N ALA A 374 11.46 38.12 6.53
CA ALA A 374 12.66 38.14 7.35
C ALA A 374 13.83 37.42 6.65
N GLU A 375 15.05 37.93 6.91
CA GLU A 375 16.30 37.29 6.52
C GLU A 375 17.00 36.74 7.75
N LEU A 376 17.47 35.50 7.64
CA LEU A 376 18.19 34.84 8.75
C LEU A 376 19.31 33.95 8.22
N ASP A 377 20.33 33.75 9.05
CA ASP A 377 21.33 32.71 8.84
C ASP A 377 20.74 31.39 9.35
N ILE A 378 20.66 30.42 8.47
CA ILE A 378 19.98 29.15 8.77
C ILE A 378 20.80 27.97 8.27
N ARG A 379 20.74 26.88 9.02
CA ARG A 379 21.27 25.58 8.63
C ARG A 379 20.15 24.71 8.10
N LEU A 380 20.24 24.29 6.83
CA LEU A 380 19.22 23.55 6.10
C LEU A 380 19.65 22.11 5.81
N GLY A 381 18.73 21.17 6.01
CA GLY A 381 18.87 19.77 5.66
C GLY A 381 20.10 19.06 6.23
N GLY A 382 20.39 17.85 5.77
CA GLY A 382 21.61 17.11 6.10
C GLY A 382 21.77 16.79 7.59
N LYS A 383 20.67 16.68 8.35
CA LYS A 383 20.68 16.55 9.81
C LYS A 383 20.46 15.13 10.30
N LEU A 384 19.91 14.25 9.44
CA LEU A 384 19.44 12.92 9.86
C LEU A 384 20.47 11.80 9.65
N GLY A 385 21.55 12.07 8.94
CA GLY A 385 22.62 11.10 8.80
C GLY A 385 23.56 11.37 7.63
N PRO A 386 24.64 10.59 7.50
CA PRO A 386 25.64 10.78 6.43
C PRO A 386 25.04 10.67 5.02
N GLN A 387 24.00 9.85 4.83
CA GLN A 387 23.30 9.67 3.57
C GLN A 387 22.53 10.90 3.12
N SER A 388 22.22 11.82 4.02
CA SER A 388 21.56 13.10 3.71
C SER A 388 22.56 14.18 3.24
N GLY A 389 23.86 13.90 3.29
CA GLY A 389 24.92 14.87 3.00
C GLY A 389 25.17 15.87 4.13
N PRO A 390 26.12 16.78 3.97
CA PRO A 390 26.43 17.80 4.99
C PRO A 390 25.34 18.87 5.02
N PRO A 391 24.97 19.38 6.20
CA PRO A 391 24.06 20.52 6.29
C PRO A 391 24.56 21.73 5.49
N VAL A 392 23.63 22.53 4.96
CA VAL A 392 23.96 23.76 4.25
C VAL A 392 23.68 24.97 5.13
N ASP A 393 24.71 25.72 5.44
CA ASP A 393 24.60 27.01 6.12
C ASP A 393 24.42 28.13 5.06
N ALA A 394 23.33 28.88 5.14
CA ALA A 394 23.00 29.89 4.15
C ALA A 394 22.29 31.08 4.78
N ARG A 395 22.44 32.26 4.14
CA ARG A 395 21.55 33.40 4.35
C ARG A 395 20.29 33.20 3.55
N ALA A 396 19.14 33.07 4.20
CA ALA A 396 17.87 32.82 3.55
C ALA A 396 16.84 33.90 3.88
N ARG A 397 15.91 34.14 2.95
CA ARG A 397 14.73 34.98 3.18
C ARG A 397 13.48 34.10 3.25
N VAL A 398 12.67 34.30 4.27
CA VAL A 398 11.36 33.66 4.40
C VAL A 398 10.38 34.31 3.43
N LEU A 399 10.01 33.62 2.36
CA LEU A 399 9.11 34.19 1.36
C LEU A 399 7.65 34.00 1.77
N LYS A 400 7.28 32.83 2.30
CA LYS A 400 5.91 32.51 2.66
C LYS A 400 5.88 31.46 3.77
N LEU A 401 4.88 31.55 4.63
CA LEU A 401 4.60 30.57 5.69
C LEU A 401 3.20 29.96 5.47
N GLY A 402 3.09 28.66 5.65
CA GLY A 402 1.82 27.94 5.58
C GLY A 402 1.74 26.88 6.65
N ARG A 403 0.66 26.83 7.42
CA ARG A 403 0.39 25.76 8.39
C ARG A 403 -0.26 24.56 7.71
N GLU A 404 -1.01 24.82 6.65
CA GLU A 404 -1.68 23.84 5.82
C GLU A 404 -1.44 24.20 4.34
N ILE A 405 -1.06 23.22 3.56
CA ILE A 405 -0.83 23.39 2.12
C ILE A 405 -1.72 22.42 1.38
N THR A 406 -2.49 22.93 0.42
CA THR A 406 -3.26 22.10 -0.51
C THR A 406 -2.40 21.83 -1.74
N ILE A 407 -2.11 20.56 -2.00
CA ILE A 407 -1.41 20.12 -3.21
C ILE A 407 -2.40 19.40 -4.11
N GLN A 408 -2.35 19.72 -5.41
CA GLN A 408 -3.17 19.07 -6.42
C GLN A 408 -2.32 18.11 -7.24
N PHE A 409 -2.66 16.82 -7.18
CA PHE A 409 -2.04 15.78 -8.00
C PHE A 409 -3.05 15.25 -9.01
N GLY A 410 -2.70 15.24 -10.30
CA GLY A 410 -3.51 14.60 -11.34
C GLY A 410 -4.99 14.99 -11.37
N GLY A 411 -5.33 16.23 -11.02
CA GLY A 411 -6.71 16.71 -10.95
C GLY A 411 -7.43 16.47 -9.61
N GLN A 412 -6.86 15.72 -8.68
CA GLN A 412 -7.39 15.56 -7.33
C GLN A 412 -6.76 16.53 -6.34
N ARG A 413 -7.59 17.14 -5.47
CA ARG A 413 -7.12 17.97 -4.38
C ARG A 413 -6.82 17.10 -3.18
N LYS A 414 -5.61 17.19 -2.62
CA LYS A 414 -5.28 16.63 -1.30
C LYS A 414 -4.84 17.77 -0.38
N GLU A 415 -5.43 17.81 0.80
CA GLU A 415 -4.94 18.65 1.89
C GLU A 415 -3.83 17.89 2.61
N ILE A 416 -2.66 18.51 2.70
CA ILE A 416 -1.56 17.96 3.49
C ILE A 416 -1.51 18.84 4.75
N GLY A 417 -1.95 18.27 5.86
CA GLY A 417 -1.94 18.94 7.14
C GLY A 417 -0.54 19.00 7.77
N ARG A 418 -0.27 20.14 8.40
CA ARG A 418 0.77 20.52 9.35
C ARG A 418 2.18 20.70 8.84
N ALA A 419 2.56 22.00 8.82
CA ALA A 419 3.90 22.59 8.84
C ALA A 419 4.87 22.08 7.75
N HIS A 420 4.60 22.49 6.54
CA HIS A 420 5.62 22.52 5.47
C HIS A 420 6.01 23.98 5.20
N VAL A 421 7.30 24.19 4.98
CA VAL A 421 7.84 25.48 4.51
C VAL A 421 8.25 25.32 3.06
#